data_266b1adc34fa558ca5d54b9e48d6abee
#
_entry.id   266b1adc34fa558ca5d54b9e48d6abee
#
_cell.length_a   1.000
_cell.length_b   1.000
_cell.length_c   1.000
_cell.angle_alpha   90.00
_cell.angle_beta   90.00
_cell.angle_gamma   90.00
#
_symmetry.space_group_name_H-M   'P 1'
#
loop_
_entity.id
_entity.type
_entity.pdbx_description
1 polymer ?
#
loop_
_entity_poly.entity_id
_entity_poly.type
_entity_poly.pdbx_seq_one_letter_code
_entity_poly.pdbx_strand_id
1 'polypeptide(L)'
;MFPDYGFVVIGANTGITKLTREHIGILLYLKIPIIIIITKIDMAPKHIYQKLCNRLKKLLTKTAFGKVLYFISNSENNDKDTKHFIENMIDNHNVIPTISISNKDGTNVSNLHKLIYSLPPRNKWSRKSIPGSIVYIDSIFNVPGIGIVVSGTTKGNNIKIKDKLYIGPFNGELKEVVVRSIHNSIRQNVDEIGKGVQACFAIKFTKNKLSLESNKIKKGMVLIDSKEKWKKNIVKQFEARITILQHSTTIKTGYTPLIHCGPIRQAAKIIVDGDKNLRINDSCIVKFEFCFNPEFMEKNMIFFFRDGNTKGVGEVISLL
;
A
#
# COMPACT_ATOMS: atom_id res chain seq x y z
N MET A 1 2.94 1.08 3.75
CA MET A 1 2.54 -0.33 3.99
C MET A 1 1.92 -0.87 2.72
N PHE A 2 2.36 -2.02 2.26
CA PHE A 2 1.79 -2.67 1.09
C PHE A 2 1.08 -3.94 1.60
N PRO A 3 -0.25 -3.98 1.58
CA PRO A 3 -1.00 -5.14 2.03
C PRO A 3 -0.73 -6.34 1.12
N ASP A 4 -0.71 -7.54 1.68
CA ASP A 4 -0.60 -8.77 0.92
C ASP A 4 -1.88 -9.05 0.14
N TYR A 5 -3.04 -8.77 0.73
CA TYR A 5 -4.37 -8.98 0.17
C TYR A 5 -5.28 -7.78 0.44
N GLY A 6 -6.23 -7.54 -0.44
CA GLY A 6 -7.25 -6.52 -0.28
C GLY A 6 -8.63 -7.16 -0.02
N PHE A 7 -9.21 -6.93 1.17
CA PHE A 7 -10.60 -7.31 1.43
C PHE A 7 -11.54 -6.19 1.00
N VAL A 8 -12.43 -6.50 0.06
CA VAL A 8 -13.51 -5.59 -0.35
C VAL A 8 -14.80 -6.07 0.28
N VAL A 9 -15.23 -5.38 1.33
CA VAL A 9 -16.44 -5.72 2.08
C VAL A 9 -17.63 -4.97 1.51
N ILE A 10 -18.69 -5.70 1.15
CA ILE A 10 -19.91 -5.16 0.51
C ILE A 10 -21.13 -5.63 1.28
N GLY A 11 -21.95 -4.71 1.78
CA GLY A 11 -23.24 -5.09 2.36
C GLY A 11 -24.22 -5.55 1.28
N ALA A 12 -24.83 -6.72 1.44
CA ALA A 12 -25.81 -7.25 0.49
C ALA A 12 -27.02 -6.32 0.31
N ASN A 13 -27.39 -5.61 1.36
CA ASN A 13 -28.48 -4.63 1.38
C ASN A 13 -28.10 -3.27 0.74
N THR A 14 -26.81 -2.88 0.81
CA THR A 14 -26.32 -1.58 0.30
C THR A 14 -25.85 -1.69 -1.14
N GLY A 15 -25.24 -2.82 -1.50
CA GLY A 15 -24.71 -3.08 -2.84
C GLY A 15 -23.40 -2.33 -3.14
N ILE A 16 -23.11 -2.20 -4.44
CA ILE A 16 -21.86 -1.58 -4.94
C ILE A 16 -22.01 -0.06 -4.94
N THR A 17 -21.27 0.62 -4.06
CA THR A 17 -21.19 2.08 -4.00
C THR A 17 -20.13 2.66 -4.95
N LYS A 18 -20.08 3.99 -5.09
CA LYS A 18 -18.99 4.67 -5.80
C LYS A 18 -17.63 4.36 -5.16
N LEU A 19 -17.57 4.38 -3.82
CA LEU A 19 -16.37 4.08 -3.05
C LEU A 19 -15.92 2.63 -3.22
N THR A 20 -16.84 1.67 -3.28
CA THR A 20 -16.54 0.26 -3.57
C THR A 20 -15.81 0.11 -4.91
N ARG A 21 -16.31 0.77 -5.96
CA ARG A 21 -15.67 0.75 -7.29
C ARG A 21 -14.26 1.35 -7.28
N GLU A 22 -14.11 2.45 -6.54
CA GLU A 22 -12.82 3.12 -6.37
C GLU A 22 -11.79 2.20 -5.69
N HIS A 23 -12.17 1.56 -4.58
CA HIS A 23 -11.29 0.64 -3.86
C HIS A 23 -10.91 -0.58 -4.72
N ILE A 24 -11.87 -1.16 -5.44
CA ILE A 24 -11.57 -2.25 -6.40
C ILE A 24 -10.57 -1.77 -7.46
N GLY A 25 -10.79 -0.60 -8.05
CA GLY A 25 -9.88 -0.02 -9.05
C GLY A 25 -8.47 0.17 -8.52
N ILE A 26 -8.33 0.69 -7.30
CA ILE A 26 -7.05 0.88 -6.61
C ILE A 26 -6.33 -0.47 -6.43
N LEU A 27 -7.01 -1.47 -5.88
CA LEU A 27 -6.42 -2.79 -5.64
C LEU A 27 -5.99 -3.48 -6.94
N LEU A 28 -6.81 -3.39 -8.00
CA LEU A 28 -6.49 -3.93 -9.33
C LEU A 28 -5.25 -3.26 -9.91
N TYR A 29 -5.17 -1.93 -9.82
CA TYR A 29 -4.02 -1.19 -10.32
C TYR A 29 -2.73 -1.52 -9.56
N LEU A 30 -2.81 -1.62 -8.23
CA LEU A 30 -1.69 -2.04 -7.38
C LEU A 30 -1.31 -3.52 -7.56
N LYS A 31 -2.08 -4.27 -8.36
CA LYS A 31 -1.91 -5.73 -8.53
C LYS A 31 -1.96 -6.46 -7.18
N ILE A 32 -2.79 -5.97 -6.25
CA ILE A 32 -3.05 -6.61 -4.97
C ILE A 32 -4.19 -7.61 -5.19
N PRO A 33 -4.02 -8.89 -4.82
CA PRO A 33 -5.10 -9.88 -4.89
C PRO A 33 -6.29 -9.43 -4.07
N ILE A 34 -7.48 -9.52 -4.67
CA ILE A 34 -8.73 -9.08 -4.07
C ILE A 34 -9.49 -10.28 -3.57
N ILE A 35 -10.07 -10.14 -2.39
CA ILE A 35 -11.07 -11.06 -1.85
C ILE A 35 -12.33 -10.24 -1.57
N ILE A 36 -13.47 -10.69 -2.09
CA ILE A 36 -14.75 -10.02 -1.87
C ILE A 36 -15.51 -10.72 -0.76
N ILE A 37 -15.95 -9.94 0.23
CA ILE A 37 -16.78 -10.40 1.33
C ILE A 37 -18.13 -9.71 1.24
N ILE A 38 -19.19 -10.48 0.91
CA ILE A 38 -20.55 -9.97 0.89
C ILE A 38 -21.16 -10.23 2.27
N THR A 39 -21.41 -9.17 3.03
CA THR A 39 -21.97 -9.23 4.39
C THR A 39 -23.49 -8.98 4.41
N LYS A 40 -24.11 -9.26 5.55
CA LYS A 40 -25.54 -8.96 5.79
C LYS A 40 -26.47 -9.68 4.82
N ILE A 41 -26.15 -10.92 4.47
CA ILE A 41 -26.99 -11.71 3.56
C ILE A 41 -28.34 -12.09 4.18
N ASP A 42 -28.42 -12.11 5.51
CA ASP A 42 -29.64 -12.30 6.30
C ASP A 42 -30.67 -11.17 6.10
N MET A 43 -30.19 -9.94 5.79
CA MET A 43 -31.05 -8.76 5.62
C MET A 43 -31.47 -8.53 4.17
N ALA A 44 -30.84 -9.18 3.22
CA ALA A 44 -31.09 -8.93 1.79
C ALA A 44 -32.03 -9.97 1.19
N PRO A 45 -33.16 -9.56 0.57
CA PRO A 45 -33.99 -10.50 -0.21
C PRO A 45 -33.19 -11.18 -1.31
N LYS A 46 -33.51 -12.45 -1.62
CA LYS A 46 -32.79 -13.26 -2.62
C LYS A 46 -32.58 -12.54 -3.97
N HIS A 47 -33.59 -11.85 -4.47
CA HIS A 47 -33.51 -11.12 -5.74
C HIS A 47 -32.54 -9.95 -5.69
N ILE A 48 -32.41 -9.24 -4.55
CA ILE A 48 -31.45 -8.15 -4.34
C ILE A 48 -30.02 -8.71 -4.30
N TYR A 49 -29.83 -9.81 -3.56
CA TYR A 49 -28.54 -10.50 -3.49
C TYR A 49 -28.10 -10.99 -4.89
N GLN A 50 -28.99 -11.64 -5.66
CA GLN A 50 -28.69 -12.09 -7.02
C GLN A 50 -28.33 -10.92 -7.96
N LYS A 51 -29.07 -9.81 -7.85
CA LYS A 51 -28.80 -8.57 -8.60
C LYS A 51 -27.41 -8.00 -8.27
N LEU A 52 -27.02 -8.03 -6.98
CA LEU A 52 -25.68 -7.63 -6.55
C LEU A 52 -24.59 -8.53 -7.18
N CYS A 53 -24.72 -9.87 -7.09
CA CYS A 53 -23.78 -10.82 -7.66
C CYS A 53 -23.61 -10.61 -9.17
N ASN A 54 -24.72 -10.42 -9.90
CA ASN A 54 -24.69 -10.17 -11.34
C ASN A 54 -24.01 -8.84 -11.69
N ARG A 55 -24.22 -7.78 -10.88
CA ARG A 55 -23.54 -6.50 -11.04
C ARG A 55 -22.04 -6.60 -10.77
N LEU A 56 -21.63 -7.35 -9.74
CA LEU A 56 -20.23 -7.62 -9.45
C LEU A 56 -19.55 -8.38 -10.60
N LYS A 57 -20.17 -9.44 -11.09
CA LYS A 57 -19.69 -10.18 -12.26
C LYS A 57 -19.49 -9.24 -13.46
N LYS A 58 -20.50 -8.44 -13.81
CA LYS A 58 -20.41 -7.49 -14.92
C LYS A 58 -19.31 -6.44 -14.72
N LEU A 59 -19.13 -5.95 -13.49
CA LEU A 59 -18.10 -4.95 -13.18
C LEU A 59 -16.70 -5.50 -13.41
N LEU A 60 -16.42 -6.72 -12.96
CA LEU A 60 -15.08 -7.31 -12.96
C LEU A 60 -14.69 -7.99 -14.27
N THR A 61 -15.66 -8.58 -14.99
CA THR A 61 -15.42 -9.18 -16.32
C THR A 61 -15.30 -8.14 -17.43
N LYS A 62 -16.07 -7.05 -17.38
CA LYS A 62 -16.06 -6.00 -18.42
C LYS A 62 -14.94 -4.98 -18.27
N THR A 63 -14.24 -4.94 -17.14
CA THR A 63 -13.06 -4.10 -16.97
C THR A 63 -11.91 -4.70 -17.77
N ALA A 64 -10.97 -3.84 -18.21
CA ALA A 64 -9.76 -4.25 -18.93
C ALA A 64 -8.92 -5.35 -18.22
N PHE A 65 -9.34 -5.77 -17.04
CA PHE A 65 -8.64 -6.72 -16.17
C PHE A 65 -9.16 -8.17 -16.30
N GLY A 66 -10.31 -8.42 -16.94
CA GLY A 66 -10.82 -9.78 -17.24
C GLY A 66 -10.91 -10.71 -16.03
N LYS A 67 -11.37 -10.20 -14.85
CA LYS A 67 -11.40 -10.98 -13.61
C LYS A 67 -12.63 -11.87 -13.49
N VAL A 68 -12.46 -13.06 -12.94
CA VAL A 68 -13.52 -14.04 -12.70
C VAL A 68 -13.82 -14.11 -11.19
N LEU A 69 -15.10 -14.00 -10.82
CA LEU A 69 -15.55 -14.22 -9.45
C LEU A 69 -15.74 -15.71 -9.18
N TYR A 70 -15.11 -16.20 -8.13
CA TYR A 70 -15.33 -17.55 -7.61
C TYR A 70 -16.05 -17.48 -6.27
N PHE A 71 -17.28 -18.03 -6.21
CA PHE A 71 -18.09 -18.04 -4.99
C PHE A 71 -17.77 -19.28 -4.17
N ILE A 72 -17.25 -19.07 -2.96
CA ILE A 72 -16.98 -20.12 -1.98
C ILE A 72 -18.30 -20.50 -1.31
N SER A 73 -18.70 -21.79 -1.44
CA SER A 73 -19.94 -22.35 -0.86
C SER A 73 -19.63 -23.42 0.20
N ASN A 74 -20.65 -23.82 0.95
CA ASN A 74 -20.54 -24.79 2.05
C ASN A 74 -20.43 -26.27 1.62
N SER A 75 -20.10 -26.61 0.38
CA SER A 75 -19.99 -28.00 -0.03
C SER A 75 -18.74 -28.66 0.60
N GLU A 76 -18.89 -29.88 1.12
CA GLU A 76 -17.86 -30.62 1.88
C GLU A 76 -16.58 -30.94 1.11
N ASN A 77 -16.57 -30.76 -0.22
CA ASN A 77 -15.40 -30.98 -1.09
C ASN A 77 -14.48 -29.76 -1.24
N ASN A 78 -14.73 -28.68 -0.52
CA ASN A 78 -14.12 -27.37 -0.80
C ASN A 78 -12.67 -27.18 -0.31
N ASP A 79 -12.13 -28.02 0.57
CA ASP A 79 -10.80 -27.75 1.14
C ASP A 79 -9.67 -27.89 0.09
N LYS A 80 -9.76 -28.86 -0.81
CA LYS A 80 -8.80 -29.04 -1.93
C LYS A 80 -9.02 -27.97 -3.01
N ASP A 81 -10.26 -27.70 -3.35
CA ASP A 81 -10.63 -26.69 -4.33
C ASP A 81 -10.24 -25.28 -3.84
N THR A 82 -10.51 -24.95 -2.59
CA THR A 82 -10.14 -23.65 -2.00
C THR A 82 -8.63 -23.43 -2.05
N LYS A 83 -7.82 -24.45 -1.74
CA LYS A 83 -6.36 -24.35 -1.80
C LYS A 83 -5.87 -24.13 -3.23
N HIS A 84 -6.37 -24.90 -4.19
CA HIS A 84 -6.04 -24.76 -5.60
C HIS A 84 -6.45 -23.37 -6.16
N PHE A 85 -7.62 -22.86 -5.75
CA PHE A 85 -8.06 -21.52 -6.13
C PHE A 85 -7.21 -20.40 -5.54
N ILE A 86 -6.75 -20.54 -4.29
CA ILE A 86 -5.85 -19.60 -3.65
C ILE A 86 -4.51 -19.56 -4.39
N GLU A 87 -3.96 -20.71 -4.75
CA GLU A 87 -2.73 -20.81 -5.54
C GLU A 87 -2.91 -20.13 -6.91
N ASN A 88 -3.99 -20.42 -7.64
CA ASN A 88 -4.30 -19.77 -8.92
C ASN A 88 -4.57 -18.25 -8.79
N MET A 89 -5.17 -17.80 -7.70
CA MET A 89 -5.37 -16.38 -7.42
C MET A 89 -4.03 -15.66 -7.23
N ILE A 90 -3.08 -16.32 -6.57
CA ILE A 90 -1.75 -15.76 -6.30
C ILE A 90 -0.91 -15.72 -7.56
N ASP A 91 -0.92 -16.77 -8.35
CA ASP A 91 -0.07 -16.92 -9.54
C ASP A 91 -0.59 -16.12 -10.74
N ASN A 92 -1.88 -16.17 -11.02
CA ASN A 92 -2.48 -15.59 -12.23
C ASN A 92 -3.25 -14.29 -11.99
N HIS A 93 -3.54 -13.94 -10.74
CA HIS A 93 -4.36 -12.78 -10.36
C HIS A 93 -5.74 -12.68 -11.08
N ASN A 94 -6.18 -13.74 -11.75
CA ASN A 94 -7.38 -13.70 -12.60
C ASN A 94 -8.66 -14.06 -11.85
N VAL A 95 -8.53 -14.79 -10.74
CA VAL A 95 -9.66 -15.25 -9.92
C VAL A 95 -9.79 -14.37 -8.68
N ILE A 96 -11.04 -13.98 -8.37
CA ILE A 96 -11.38 -13.24 -7.16
C ILE A 96 -12.26 -14.11 -6.27
N PRO A 97 -11.74 -14.67 -5.17
CA PRO A 97 -12.54 -15.38 -4.19
C PRO A 97 -13.62 -14.48 -3.64
N THR A 98 -14.84 -14.97 -3.60
CA THR A 98 -16.00 -14.23 -3.11
C THR A 98 -16.72 -15.09 -2.09
N ILE A 99 -16.91 -14.59 -0.89
CA ILE A 99 -17.62 -15.27 0.18
C ILE A 99 -18.78 -14.41 0.68
N SER A 100 -19.93 -15.06 0.91
CA SER A 100 -21.12 -14.38 1.42
C SER A 100 -21.39 -14.82 2.84
N ILE A 101 -21.46 -13.87 3.78
CA ILE A 101 -21.55 -14.15 5.21
C ILE A 101 -22.69 -13.37 5.88
N SER A 102 -23.16 -13.91 6.99
CA SER A 102 -23.96 -13.19 7.98
C SER A 102 -23.29 -13.28 9.35
N ASN A 103 -22.98 -12.12 9.92
CA ASN A 103 -22.45 -12.05 11.29
C ASN A 103 -23.57 -12.23 12.35
N LYS A 104 -24.83 -12.12 11.95
CA LYS A 104 -25.98 -12.24 12.86
C LYS A 104 -26.22 -13.69 13.26
N ASP A 105 -26.22 -14.60 12.30
CA ASP A 105 -26.50 -16.02 12.47
C ASP A 105 -25.27 -16.91 12.31
N GLY A 106 -24.09 -16.32 12.00
CA GLY A 106 -22.83 -17.05 11.83
C GLY A 106 -22.67 -17.73 10.45
N THR A 107 -23.60 -17.54 9.51
CA THR A 107 -23.55 -18.18 8.19
C THR A 107 -22.23 -17.88 7.50
N ASN A 108 -21.51 -18.94 7.08
CA ASN A 108 -20.23 -18.92 6.36
C ASN A 108 -19.05 -18.20 7.07
N VAL A 109 -19.19 -17.80 8.33
CA VAL A 109 -18.08 -17.15 9.06
C VAL A 109 -16.92 -18.13 9.28
N SER A 110 -17.20 -19.40 9.56
CA SER A 110 -16.17 -20.45 9.67
C SER A 110 -15.38 -20.63 8.39
N ASN A 111 -16.03 -20.56 7.22
CA ASN A 111 -15.39 -20.66 5.91
C ASN A 111 -14.53 -19.43 5.60
N LEU A 112 -14.95 -18.23 6.05
CA LEU A 112 -14.12 -17.04 5.97
C LEU A 112 -12.84 -17.19 6.81
N HIS A 113 -12.93 -17.75 8.02
CA HIS A 113 -11.76 -18.03 8.85
C HIS A 113 -10.83 -19.03 8.15
N LYS A 114 -11.35 -20.15 7.63
CA LYS A 114 -10.56 -21.13 6.86
C LYS A 114 -9.84 -20.46 5.67
N LEU A 115 -10.56 -19.62 4.91
CA LEU A 115 -9.97 -18.87 3.81
C LEU A 115 -8.81 -17.99 4.29
N ILE A 116 -8.98 -17.21 5.36
CA ILE A 116 -7.94 -16.32 5.90
C ILE A 116 -6.71 -17.13 6.34
N TYR A 117 -6.91 -18.23 7.05
CA TYR A 117 -5.79 -19.09 7.52
C TYR A 117 -5.04 -19.77 6.38
N SER A 118 -5.69 -20.01 5.24
CA SER A 118 -5.06 -20.64 4.08
C SER A 118 -4.31 -19.67 3.17
N LEU A 119 -4.44 -18.34 3.40
CA LEU A 119 -3.73 -17.34 2.61
C LEU A 119 -2.23 -17.34 2.95
N PRO A 120 -1.34 -17.65 2.01
CA PRO A 120 0.10 -17.57 2.25
C PRO A 120 0.55 -16.12 2.28
N PRO A 121 1.58 -15.77 3.07
CA PRO A 121 2.19 -14.45 3.02
C PRO A 121 2.75 -14.18 1.62
N ARG A 122 2.45 -13.01 1.05
CA ARG A 122 2.96 -12.61 -0.26
C ARG A 122 4.40 -12.11 -0.15
N ASN A 123 5.33 -13.02 -0.05
CA ASN A 123 6.76 -12.77 0.10
C ASN A 123 7.43 -12.12 -1.13
N LYS A 124 6.76 -11.24 -1.87
CA LYS A 124 7.41 -10.50 -2.96
C LYS A 124 8.57 -9.64 -2.47
N TRP A 125 8.54 -9.22 -1.21
CA TRP A 125 9.61 -8.48 -0.55
C TRP A 125 10.86 -9.33 -0.25
N SER A 126 10.68 -10.64 -0.09
CA SER A 126 11.78 -11.56 0.21
C SER A 126 12.59 -11.95 -1.02
N ARG A 127 11.99 -11.92 -2.21
CA ARG A 127 12.63 -12.42 -3.44
C ARG A 127 13.61 -11.43 -4.08
N LYS A 128 13.43 -10.11 -3.91
CA LYS A 128 14.40 -9.12 -4.40
C LYS A 128 15.37 -8.77 -3.28
N SER A 129 16.60 -9.29 -3.39
CA SER A 129 17.69 -8.83 -2.55
C SER A 129 17.99 -7.37 -2.90
N ILE A 130 17.67 -6.46 -1.98
CA ILE A 130 18.12 -5.08 -2.05
C ILE A 130 19.41 -5.04 -1.27
N PRO A 131 20.47 -4.49 -1.83
CA PRO A 131 21.68 -4.33 -1.08
C PRO A 131 21.43 -3.28 0.01
N GLY A 132 21.37 -3.68 1.30
CA GLY A 132 21.19 -2.84 2.48
C GLY A 132 19.83 -2.95 3.16
N SER A 133 19.61 -2.11 4.16
CA SER A 133 18.41 -2.12 4.99
C SER A 133 17.64 -0.81 4.83
N ILE A 134 16.32 -0.90 4.68
CA ILE A 134 15.40 0.22 4.65
C ILE A 134 14.22 -0.09 5.57
N VAL A 135 13.80 0.89 6.35
CA VAL A 135 12.50 0.88 7.05
C VAL A 135 11.69 2.06 6.55
N TYR A 136 10.53 1.80 5.97
CA TYR A 136 9.57 2.85 5.60
C TYR A 136 8.73 3.22 6.81
N ILE A 137 8.91 4.43 7.33
CA ILE A 137 8.25 4.91 8.56
C ILE A 137 6.79 5.25 8.27
N ASP A 138 5.88 4.55 8.90
CA ASP A 138 4.44 4.77 8.81
C ASP A 138 3.83 5.40 10.08
N SER A 139 4.48 5.27 11.23
CA SER A 139 4.02 5.83 12.49
C SER A 139 5.17 6.25 13.39
N ILE A 140 4.93 7.28 14.19
CA ILE A 140 5.91 7.83 15.14
C ILE A 140 5.22 7.98 16.49
N PHE A 141 5.91 7.55 17.53
CA PHE A 141 5.44 7.62 18.91
C PHE A 141 6.51 8.27 19.78
N ASN A 142 6.11 9.08 20.75
CA ASN A 142 6.97 9.52 21.83
C ASN A 142 6.54 8.79 23.10
N VAL A 143 7.35 7.83 23.55
CA VAL A 143 7.01 6.92 24.65
C VAL A 143 7.73 7.39 25.91
N PRO A 144 7.02 7.73 27.01
CA PRO A 144 7.64 8.12 28.27
C PRO A 144 8.67 7.09 28.75
N GLY A 145 9.85 7.54 29.15
CA GLY A 145 10.96 6.70 29.60
C GLY A 145 11.78 6.00 28.49
N ILE A 146 11.22 5.87 27.28
CA ILE A 146 11.90 5.24 26.14
C ILE A 146 12.37 6.29 25.14
N GLY A 147 11.55 7.32 24.89
CA GLY A 147 11.80 8.35 23.90
C GLY A 147 11.11 8.07 22.58
N ILE A 148 11.82 8.32 21.48
CA ILE A 148 11.26 8.22 20.13
C ILE A 148 11.21 6.76 19.69
N VAL A 149 10.00 6.33 19.29
CA VAL A 149 9.76 5.04 18.66
C VAL A 149 9.16 5.27 17.28
N VAL A 150 9.77 4.73 16.26
CA VAL A 150 9.24 4.73 14.90
C VAL A 150 8.76 3.34 14.52
N SER A 151 7.59 3.26 13.90
CA SER A 151 7.07 2.03 13.34
C SER A 151 7.16 2.06 11.83
N GLY A 152 7.47 0.91 11.23
CA GLY A 152 7.57 0.83 9.79
C GLY A 152 7.79 -0.58 9.28
N THR A 153 7.74 -0.72 7.95
CA THR A 153 7.96 -1.99 7.26
C THR A 153 9.42 -2.08 6.82
N THR A 154 10.07 -3.18 7.17
CA THR A 154 11.47 -3.46 6.82
C THR A 154 11.61 -3.97 5.40
N LYS A 155 12.73 -3.64 4.74
CA LYS A 155 13.11 -4.13 3.41
C LYS A 155 14.63 -4.31 3.36
N GLY A 156 15.09 -5.36 2.70
CA GLY A 156 16.54 -5.63 2.55
C GLY A 156 17.12 -6.50 3.67
N ASN A 157 18.27 -6.13 4.22
CA ASN A 157 18.96 -6.92 5.23
C ASN A 157 18.29 -6.83 6.61
N ASN A 158 18.61 -7.76 7.50
CA ASN A 158 18.18 -7.72 8.89
C ASN A 158 18.72 -6.47 9.59
N ILE A 159 17.95 -5.98 10.56
CA ILE A 159 18.30 -4.85 11.42
C ILE A 159 18.40 -5.38 12.84
N LYS A 160 19.48 -5.01 13.56
CA LYS A 160 19.80 -5.47 14.92
C LYS A 160 19.76 -4.30 15.91
N ILE A 161 19.61 -4.64 17.16
CA ILE A 161 19.83 -3.70 18.27
C ILE A 161 21.29 -3.21 18.21
N LYS A 162 21.51 -1.93 18.50
CA LYS A 162 22.79 -1.18 18.41
C LYS A 162 23.22 -0.87 16.98
N ASP A 163 22.50 -1.27 15.94
CA ASP A 163 22.82 -0.81 14.58
C ASP A 163 22.75 0.72 14.48
N LYS A 164 23.73 1.27 13.76
CA LYS A 164 23.75 2.68 13.38
C LYS A 164 23.03 2.80 12.05
N LEU A 165 21.96 3.57 12.05
CA LEU A 165 21.14 3.84 10.88
C LEU A 165 21.02 5.35 10.65
N TYR A 166 20.51 5.73 9.50
CA TYR A 166 20.26 7.12 9.13
C TYR A 166 18.76 7.32 8.95
N ILE A 167 18.20 8.33 9.63
CA ILE A 167 16.79 8.72 9.51
C ILE A 167 16.63 9.99 8.67
N GLY A 168 15.60 10.05 7.85
CA GLY A 168 15.25 11.23 7.06
C GLY A 168 14.36 10.93 5.88
N PRO A 169 14.25 11.88 4.92
CA PRO A 169 15.02 13.12 4.79
C PRO A 169 14.46 14.28 5.64
N PHE A 170 15.35 15.03 6.28
CA PHE A 170 15.07 16.33 6.89
C PHE A 170 15.55 17.41 5.93
N ASN A 171 14.67 18.00 5.15
CA ASN A 171 15.02 18.94 4.07
C ASN A 171 16.12 18.42 3.13
N GLY A 172 16.09 17.12 2.82
CA GLY A 172 17.11 16.46 2.00
C GLY A 172 18.29 15.85 2.79
N GLU A 173 18.42 16.11 4.08
CA GLU A 173 19.50 15.56 4.90
C GLU A 173 19.08 14.31 5.69
N LEU A 174 20.05 13.43 5.90
CA LEU A 174 19.94 12.24 6.71
C LEU A 174 20.70 12.40 8.03
N LYS A 175 20.13 11.93 9.14
CA LYS A 175 20.71 12.03 10.47
C LYS A 175 20.95 10.67 11.07
N GLU A 176 22.11 10.51 11.70
CA GLU A 176 22.51 9.24 12.31
C GLU A 176 21.75 8.99 13.61
N VAL A 177 21.25 7.78 13.75
CA VAL A 177 20.57 7.26 14.93
C VAL A 177 21.07 5.87 15.27
N VAL A 178 20.91 5.48 16.53
CA VAL A 178 21.20 4.11 17.01
C VAL A 178 19.90 3.45 17.41
N VAL A 179 19.70 2.20 17.00
CA VAL A 179 18.59 1.35 17.40
C VAL A 179 18.81 0.88 18.85
N ARG A 180 17.87 1.20 19.75
CA ARG A 180 17.96 0.83 21.17
C ARG A 180 17.20 -0.45 21.51
N SER A 181 16.02 -0.61 20.93
CA SER A 181 15.22 -1.83 21.06
C SER A 181 14.34 -1.99 19.82
N ILE A 182 13.95 -3.23 19.58
CA ILE A 182 13.08 -3.61 18.45
C ILE A 182 11.91 -4.42 19.02
N HIS A 183 10.69 -4.08 18.61
CA HIS A 183 9.49 -4.86 18.89
C HIS A 183 8.87 -5.32 17.58
N ASN A 184 8.54 -6.61 17.51
CA ASN A 184 7.85 -7.19 16.36
C ASN A 184 6.36 -6.78 16.31
N SER A 185 5.62 -7.27 15.31
CA SER A 185 4.21 -6.96 15.10
C SER A 185 3.28 -7.41 16.25
N ILE A 186 3.68 -8.38 17.04
CA ILE A 186 2.97 -8.86 18.23
C ILE A 186 3.52 -8.26 19.54
N ARG A 187 4.29 -7.17 19.44
CA ARG A 187 4.85 -6.39 20.55
C ARG A 187 5.86 -7.13 21.43
N GLN A 188 6.47 -8.19 20.95
CA GLN A 188 7.56 -8.86 21.64
C GLN A 188 8.88 -8.16 21.35
N ASN A 189 9.74 -8.04 22.37
CA ASN A 189 11.09 -7.55 22.21
C ASN A 189 11.94 -8.61 21.48
N VAL A 190 12.69 -8.18 20.47
CA VAL A 190 13.56 -9.03 19.65
C VAL A 190 14.89 -8.35 19.42
N ASP A 191 15.97 -9.13 19.31
CA ASP A 191 17.32 -8.60 19.09
C ASP A 191 17.56 -8.19 17.64
N GLU A 192 16.86 -8.84 16.71
CA GLU A 192 16.92 -8.53 15.28
C GLU A 192 15.57 -8.73 14.61
N ILE A 193 15.38 -8.04 13.48
CA ILE A 193 14.19 -8.16 12.66
C ILE A 193 14.58 -8.32 11.18
N GLY A 194 13.91 -9.26 10.51
CA GLY A 194 14.14 -9.55 9.10
C GLY A 194 13.37 -8.63 8.15
N LYS A 195 13.51 -8.92 6.87
CA LYS A 195 12.84 -8.19 5.79
C LYS A 195 11.34 -8.51 5.67
N GLY A 196 10.56 -7.53 5.18
CA GLY A 196 9.14 -7.71 4.89
C GLY A 196 8.24 -7.72 6.13
N VAL A 197 8.76 -7.36 7.28
CA VAL A 197 8.06 -7.39 8.57
C VAL A 197 7.82 -5.98 9.06
N GLN A 198 6.66 -5.75 9.67
CA GLN A 198 6.39 -4.52 10.40
C GLN A 198 6.96 -4.61 11.81
N ALA A 199 7.73 -3.59 12.20
CA ALA A 199 8.34 -3.53 13.52
C ALA A 199 8.35 -2.10 14.07
N CYS A 200 8.53 -2.00 15.38
CA CYS A 200 8.75 -0.74 16.08
C CYS A 200 10.22 -0.66 16.54
N PHE A 201 10.85 0.47 16.28
CA PHE A 201 12.24 0.73 16.60
C PHE A 201 12.33 1.90 17.57
N ALA A 202 12.82 1.68 18.80
CA ALA A 202 13.24 2.76 19.67
C ALA A 202 14.59 3.28 19.18
N ILE A 203 14.68 4.55 18.85
CA ILE A 203 15.88 5.16 18.27
C ILE A 203 16.41 6.31 19.13
N LYS A 204 17.72 6.52 19.09
CA LYS A 204 18.39 7.65 19.71
C LYS A 204 19.32 8.31 18.70
N PHE A 205 19.23 9.66 18.58
CA PHE A 205 20.18 10.42 17.79
C PHE A 205 21.58 10.36 18.42
N THR A 206 22.62 10.18 17.59
CA THR A 206 24.01 10.09 18.05
C THR A 206 24.55 11.45 18.52
N LYS A 207 24.06 12.57 17.95
CA LYS A 207 24.44 13.92 18.34
C LYS A 207 23.39 14.55 19.24
N ASN A 208 23.74 14.93 20.46
CA ASN A 208 22.82 15.48 21.47
C ASN A 208 22.08 16.77 21.04
N LYS A 209 22.66 17.61 20.18
CA LYS A 209 21.99 18.81 19.63
C LYS A 209 20.79 18.50 18.74
N LEU A 210 20.64 17.24 18.30
CA LEU A 210 19.57 16.79 17.40
C LEU A 210 18.30 16.30 18.13
N SER A 211 18.29 16.31 19.47
CA SER A 211 17.10 15.93 20.24
C SER A 211 15.89 16.87 19.98
N LEU A 212 16.15 18.16 19.65
CA LEU A 212 15.13 19.12 19.23
C LEU A 212 14.48 18.78 17.88
N GLU A 213 15.10 17.91 17.09
CA GLU A 213 14.56 17.48 15.79
C GLU A 213 13.70 16.24 15.87
N SER A 214 13.59 15.64 17.05
CA SER A 214 12.67 14.54 17.32
C SER A 214 11.24 14.86 16.87
N ASN A 215 10.79 16.09 17.10
CA ASN A 215 9.46 16.56 16.71
C ASN A 215 9.32 16.83 15.21
N LYS A 216 10.40 16.72 14.43
CA LYS A 216 10.41 16.91 12.97
C LYS A 216 10.34 15.60 12.19
N ILE A 217 10.38 14.44 12.86
CA ILE A 217 10.21 13.16 12.19
C ILE A 217 8.78 13.08 11.65
N LYS A 218 8.65 12.66 10.39
CA LYS A 218 7.35 12.58 9.69
C LYS A 218 7.14 11.20 9.12
N LYS A 219 5.87 10.82 8.94
CA LYS A 219 5.49 9.68 8.10
C LYS A 219 6.02 9.90 6.69
N GLY A 220 6.52 8.85 6.06
CA GLY A 220 7.18 8.93 4.75
C GLY A 220 8.70 8.97 4.83
N MET A 221 9.27 9.38 5.95
CA MET A 221 10.70 9.24 6.17
C MET A 221 11.12 7.77 6.24
N VAL A 222 12.41 7.53 6.08
CA VAL A 222 13.00 6.18 6.12
C VAL A 222 14.11 6.09 7.17
N LEU A 223 14.33 4.86 7.68
CA LEU A 223 15.60 4.47 8.31
C LEU A 223 16.38 3.65 7.29
N ILE A 224 17.65 3.96 7.08
CA ILE A 224 18.53 3.30 6.10
C ILE A 224 19.90 3.02 6.69
N ASP A 225 20.58 2.01 6.15
CA ASP A 225 21.89 1.57 6.62
C ASP A 225 23.07 2.45 6.17
N SER A 226 22.98 3.09 5.01
CA SER A 226 24.08 3.89 4.45
C SER A 226 23.57 5.17 3.80
N LYS A 227 24.17 6.28 4.17
CA LYS A 227 23.86 7.59 3.61
C LYS A 227 24.30 7.70 2.15
N GLU A 228 25.51 7.25 1.83
CA GLU A 228 26.12 7.38 0.50
C GLU A 228 25.34 6.60 -0.53
N LYS A 229 24.95 5.39 -0.17
CA LYS A 229 24.21 4.48 -1.02
C LYS A 229 22.84 4.99 -1.42
N TRP A 230 22.12 5.59 -0.46
CA TRP A 230 20.73 5.98 -0.65
C TRP A 230 20.54 7.48 -0.93
N LYS A 231 21.63 8.28 -0.96
CA LYS A 231 21.54 9.72 -1.22
C LYS A 231 20.81 10.05 -2.52
N LYS A 232 21.04 9.26 -3.57
CA LYS A 232 20.39 9.42 -4.88
C LYS A 232 18.88 9.11 -4.88
N ASN A 233 18.37 8.50 -3.82
CA ASN A 233 16.96 8.18 -3.66
C ASN A 233 16.18 9.31 -2.95
N ILE A 234 16.89 10.33 -2.45
CA ILE A 234 16.28 11.52 -1.84
C ILE A 234 16.15 12.57 -2.93
N VAL A 235 14.96 12.71 -3.47
CA VAL A 235 14.72 13.54 -4.65
C VAL A 235 13.59 14.53 -4.42
N LYS A 236 13.70 15.68 -5.08
CA LYS A 236 12.62 16.65 -5.16
C LYS A 236 11.81 16.49 -6.44
N GLN A 237 12.41 15.92 -7.48
CA GLN A 237 11.80 15.69 -8.76
C GLN A 237 11.95 14.24 -9.19
N PHE A 238 10.96 13.72 -9.90
CA PHE A 238 10.99 12.39 -10.49
C PHE A 238 10.11 12.34 -11.74
N GLU A 239 10.44 11.42 -12.64
CA GLU A 239 9.59 11.11 -13.80
C GLU A 239 8.73 9.90 -13.51
N ALA A 240 7.51 9.96 -13.98
CA ALA A 240 6.57 8.86 -13.81
C ALA A 240 5.69 8.68 -15.04
N ARG A 241 5.37 7.42 -15.31
CA ARG A 241 4.27 7.08 -16.22
C ARG A 241 2.98 7.16 -15.44
N ILE A 242 2.05 7.99 -15.89
CA ILE A 242 0.76 8.17 -15.24
C ILE A 242 -0.39 7.74 -16.12
N THR A 243 -1.51 7.39 -15.47
CA THR A 243 -2.81 7.21 -16.12
C THR A 243 -3.85 7.99 -15.33
N ILE A 244 -4.63 8.82 -16.03
CA ILE A 244 -5.68 9.65 -15.43
C ILE A 244 -6.96 8.81 -15.38
N LEU A 245 -7.43 8.51 -14.17
CA LEU A 245 -8.63 7.71 -13.93
C LEU A 245 -9.89 8.56 -13.91
N GLN A 246 -9.79 9.77 -13.38
CA GLN A 246 -10.91 10.71 -13.27
C GLN A 246 -10.37 12.14 -13.19
N HIS A 247 -10.98 13.04 -13.98
CA HIS A 247 -10.78 14.48 -13.92
C HIS A 247 -11.99 15.20 -14.52
N SER A 248 -12.28 16.41 -14.08
CA SER A 248 -13.44 17.16 -14.58
C SER A 248 -13.18 17.80 -15.95
N THR A 249 -11.94 18.19 -16.23
CA THR A 249 -11.55 18.92 -17.44
C THR A 249 -10.25 18.33 -18.02
N THR A 250 -9.17 19.11 -18.03
CA THR A 250 -7.83 18.72 -18.50
C THR A 250 -6.78 19.07 -17.46
N ILE A 251 -5.77 18.22 -17.32
CA ILE A 251 -4.59 18.48 -16.48
C ILE A 251 -3.53 19.18 -17.34
N LYS A 252 -3.04 20.31 -16.85
CA LYS A 252 -1.99 21.12 -17.47
C LYS A 252 -0.75 21.15 -16.58
N THR A 253 0.37 21.57 -17.15
CA THR A 253 1.57 21.91 -16.36
C THR A 253 1.22 22.92 -15.27
N GLY A 254 1.73 22.67 -14.07
CA GLY A 254 1.43 23.48 -12.88
C GLY A 254 0.33 22.94 -11.99
N TYR A 255 -0.46 21.97 -12.45
CA TYR A 255 -1.43 21.28 -11.59
C TYR A 255 -0.74 20.55 -10.42
N THR A 256 -1.29 20.67 -9.21
CA THR A 256 -0.61 20.30 -7.96
C THR A 256 -1.45 19.33 -7.12
N PRO A 257 -1.56 18.07 -7.53
CA PRO A 257 -2.28 17.07 -6.76
C PRO A 257 -1.50 16.59 -5.54
N LEU A 258 -2.19 15.94 -4.61
CA LEU A 258 -1.60 15.25 -3.48
C LEU A 258 -1.13 13.86 -3.91
N ILE A 259 0.17 13.59 -3.78
CA ILE A 259 0.78 12.28 -4.04
C ILE A 259 0.66 11.40 -2.82
N HIS A 260 0.27 10.14 -3.04
CA HIS A 260 0.29 9.07 -2.05
C HIS A 260 1.17 7.92 -2.57
N CYS A 261 2.37 7.79 -2.03
CA CYS A 261 3.34 6.75 -2.40
C CYS A 261 3.83 6.02 -1.15
N GLY A 262 3.30 4.82 -0.87
CA GLY A 262 3.56 4.17 0.40
C GLY A 262 3.14 5.07 1.58
N PRO A 263 4.05 5.35 2.54
CA PRO A 263 3.77 6.27 3.64
C PRO A 263 3.89 7.75 3.26
N ILE A 264 4.43 8.08 2.09
CA ILE A 264 4.59 9.45 1.60
C ILE A 264 3.22 10.06 1.28
N ARG A 265 3.00 11.28 1.77
CA ARG A 265 1.82 12.07 1.47
C ARG A 265 2.22 13.54 1.34
N GLN A 266 2.44 13.99 0.11
CA GLN A 266 2.85 15.37 -0.16
C GLN A 266 2.29 15.87 -1.49
N ALA A 267 2.01 17.17 -1.58
CA ALA A 267 1.63 17.81 -2.84
C ALA A 267 2.83 17.86 -3.79
N ALA A 268 2.60 17.58 -5.06
CA ALA A 268 3.61 17.69 -6.09
C ALA A 268 3.04 18.33 -7.37
N LYS A 269 3.80 19.23 -7.95
CA LYS A 269 3.48 19.93 -9.19
C LYS A 269 3.73 19.00 -10.37
N ILE A 270 2.76 18.87 -11.26
CA ILE A 270 2.90 18.16 -12.54
C ILE A 270 3.55 19.09 -13.55
N ILE A 271 4.55 18.61 -14.23
CA ILE A 271 5.22 19.25 -15.37
C ILE A 271 5.08 18.33 -16.57
N VAL A 272 4.33 18.78 -17.55
CA VAL A 272 4.08 18.07 -18.81
C VAL A 272 5.00 18.65 -19.87
N ASP A 273 5.67 17.81 -20.65
CA ASP A 273 6.52 18.28 -21.73
C ASP A 273 5.64 18.82 -22.90
N GLY A 274 5.92 20.06 -23.31
CA GLY A 274 5.15 20.78 -24.31
C GLY A 274 3.77 21.25 -23.80
N ASP A 275 2.97 21.83 -24.70
CA ASP A 275 1.61 22.36 -24.41
C ASP A 275 0.52 21.27 -24.40
N LYS A 276 0.87 20.04 -24.00
CA LYS A 276 -0.11 18.95 -23.95
C LYS A 276 -1.05 19.10 -22.77
N ASN A 277 -2.35 19.02 -23.06
CA ASN A 277 -3.41 18.90 -22.08
C ASN A 277 -3.77 17.44 -21.88
N LEU A 278 -3.66 16.93 -20.66
CA LEU A 278 -3.95 15.52 -20.35
C LEU A 278 -5.43 15.36 -20.00
N ARG A 279 -6.05 14.29 -20.51
CA ARG A 279 -7.47 13.96 -20.31
C ARG A 279 -7.64 12.61 -19.62
N ILE A 280 -8.86 12.28 -19.28
CA ILE A 280 -9.22 10.96 -18.71
C ILE A 280 -8.79 9.86 -19.69
N ASN A 281 -8.21 8.78 -19.14
CA ASN A 281 -7.62 7.62 -19.82
C ASN A 281 -6.32 7.90 -20.58
N ASP A 282 -5.81 9.14 -20.58
CA ASP A 282 -4.48 9.38 -21.12
C ASP A 282 -3.43 8.69 -20.27
N SER A 283 -2.46 8.07 -20.94
CA SER A 283 -1.26 7.50 -20.33
C SER A 283 -0.04 8.18 -20.94
N CYS A 284 0.76 8.82 -20.11
CA CYS A 284 1.93 9.58 -20.55
C CYS A 284 3.02 9.60 -19.47
N ILE A 285 4.22 10.01 -19.88
CA ILE A 285 5.32 10.28 -18.96
C ILE A 285 5.29 11.76 -18.63
N VAL A 286 5.34 12.07 -17.33
CA VAL A 286 5.39 13.44 -16.81
C VAL A 286 6.42 13.55 -15.70
N LYS A 287 6.89 14.78 -15.45
CA LYS A 287 7.72 15.07 -14.28
C LYS A 287 6.83 15.54 -13.13
N PHE A 288 7.19 15.11 -11.94
CA PHE A 288 6.63 15.60 -10.69
C PHE A 288 7.70 16.33 -9.90
N GLU A 289 7.33 17.43 -9.28
CA GLU A 289 8.16 18.17 -8.33
C GLU A 289 7.42 18.31 -7.00
N PHE A 290 7.99 17.74 -5.93
CA PHE A 290 7.44 17.89 -4.58
C PHE A 290 7.45 19.36 -4.15
N CYS A 291 6.31 19.85 -3.66
CA CYS A 291 6.15 21.27 -3.34
C CYS A 291 6.97 21.71 -2.13
N PHE A 292 7.11 20.84 -1.13
CA PHE A 292 7.73 21.22 0.15
C PHE A 292 9.15 20.63 0.31
N ASN A 293 9.24 19.33 0.57
CA ASN A 293 10.50 18.70 0.92
C ASN A 293 10.88 17.60 -0.09
N PRO A 294 12.17 17.33 -0.27
CA PRO A 294 12.60 16.10 -0.93
C PRO A 294 12.07 14.88 -0.17
N GLU A 295 11.73 13.82 -0.90
CA GLU A 295 11.23 12.57 -0.35
C GLU A 295 12.10 11.40 -0.79
N PHE A 296 12.05 10.31 -0.04
CA PHE A 296 12.75 9.07 -0.41
C PHE A 296 11.93 8.28 -1.42
N MET A 297 12.45 8.15 -2.64
CA MET A 297 11.78 7.46 -3.74
C MET A 297 12.65 6.34 -4.30
N GLU A 298 12.01 5.29 -4.83
CA GLU A 298 12.68 4.24 -5.59
C GLU A 298 12.03 4.11 -6.97
N LYS A 299 12.81 3.64 -7.96
CA LYS A 299 12.29 3.22 -9.27
C LYS A 299 11.21 2.16 -9.09
N ASN A 300 10.22 2.18 -9.98
CA ASN A 300 9.08 1.27 -10.01
C ASN A 300 8.15 1.37 -8.78
N MET A 301 8.30 2.42 -7.96
CA MET A 301 7.27 2.71 -6.95
C MET A 301 5.98 3.11 -7.62
N ILE A 302 4.88 2.53 -7.15
CA ILE A 302 3.54 2.89 -7.60
C ILE A 302 2.95 3.90 -6.64
N PHE A 303 2.32 4.94 -7.17
CA PHE A 303 1.68 5.98 -6.38
C PHE A 303 0.30 6.33 -6.94
N PHE A 304 -0.51 6.93 -6.07
CA PHE A 304 -1.75 7.59 -6.44
C PHE A 304 -1.56 9.09 -6.32
N PHE A 305 -2.21 9.81 -7.21
CA PHE A 305 -2.39 11.24 -7.04
C PHE A 305 -3.86 11.60 -7.06
N ARG A 306 -4.24 12.53 -6.21
CA ARG A 306 -5.61 13.01 -6.12
C ARG A 306 -5.69 14.47 -5.73
N ASP A 307 -6.74 15.14 -6.22
CA ASP A 307 -7.15 16.46 -5.80
C ASP A 307 -8.66 16.60 -6.08
N GLY A 308 -9.46 16.74 -5.02
CA GLY A 308 -10.92 16.75 -5.14
C GLY A 308 -11.46 15.54 -5.93
N ASN A 309 -12.02 15.80 -7.09
CA ASN A 309 -12.54 14.76 -7.99
C ASN A 309 -11.47 14.15 -8.91
N THR A 310 -10.28 14.72 -8.96
CA THR A 310 -9.18 14.21 -9.78
C THR A 310 -8.55 13.01 -9.12
N LYS A 311 -8.36 11.97 -9.90
CA LYS A 311 -7.72 10.73 -9.48
C LYS A 311 -6.87 10.19 -10.60
N GLY A 312 -5.67 9.81 -10.26
CA GLY A 312 -4.77 9.15 -11.18
C GLY A 312 -3.81 8.24 -10.45
N VAL A 313 -3.12 7.46 -11.22
CA VAL A 313 -2.15 6.46 -10.77
C VAL A 313 -0.86 6.67 -11.55
N GLY A 314 0.25 6.32 -10.94
CA GLY A 314 1.54 6.44 -11.60
C GLY A 314 2.55 5.41 -11.12
N GLU A 315 3.55 5.20 -11.95
CA GLU A 315 4.74 4.38 -11.66
C GLU A 315 5.99 5.22 -11.89
N VAL A 316 6.89 5.26 -10.92
CA VAL A 316 8.14 6.01 -10.98
C VAL A 316 9.08 5.36 -11.98
N ILE A 317 9.52 6.12 -13.00
CA ILE A 317 10.44 5.66 -14.04
C ILE A 317 11.87 6.05 -13.70
N SER A 318 12.09 7.31 -13.33
CA SER A 318 13.41 7.84 -13.02
C SER A 318 13.37 8.84 -11.87
N LEU A 319 14.47 8.97 -11.18
CA LEU A 319 14.71 9.94 -10.11
C LEU A 319 15.61 11.03 -10.69
N LEU A 320 15.27 12.32 -10.42
CA LEU A 320 15.96 13.48 -10.98
C LEU A 320 16.68 14.27 -9.91
#